data_0c3a26f92c3edddfb077a667a43f92a1
#
_entry.id   0c3a26f92c3edddfb077a667a43f92a1
#
_cell.length_a   1.000
_cell.length_b   1.000
_cell.length_c   1.000
_cell.angle_alpha   90.00
_cell.angle_beta   90.00
_cell.angle_gamma   90.00
#
_symmetry.space_group_name_H-M   'P 1'
#
loop_
_entity.id
_entity.type
_entity.pdbx_description
1 polymer ?
#
loop_
_entity_poly.entity_id
_entity_poly.type
_entity_poly.pdbx_seq_one_letter_code
_entity_poly.pdbx_strand_id
1 'polypeptide(L)'
;MLPNYPHITGVEVRAHFVVALRFSDGTEGVVDLGPSMRGHGNMFAPMQDPDYFAQVQVDPESGTIVWPNGVDLDPDVLYHKAHFPGVPILMDEV
;
A
#
# COMPACT_ATOMS: atom_id res chain seq x y z
N MET A 1 -0.22 18.62 3.33
CA MET A 1 -0.23 17.71 2.18
C MET A 1 -0.11 18.49 0.89
N LEU A 2 0.67 17.99 -0.03
CA LEU A 2 0.82 18.64 -1.33
C LEU A 2 -0.43 18.38 -2.15
N PRO A 3 -1.08 19.45 -2.64
CA PRO A 3 -2.37 19.27 -3.32
C PRO A 3 -2.29 18.49 -4.63
N ASN A 4 -1.11 18.41 -5.22
CA ASN A 4 -0.95 17.72 -6.50
C ASN A 4 -0.50 16.27 -6.36
N TYR A 5 -0.29 15.81 -5.15
CA TYR A 5 0.21 14.46 -4.96
C TYR A 5 -0.93 13.46 -5.11
N PRO A 6 -0.77 12.43 -5.96
CA PRO A 6 -1.84 11.47 -6.14
C PRO A 6 -2.11 10.68 -4.86
N HIS A 7 -3.38 10.40 -4.62
CA HIS A 7 -3.78 9.53 -3.53
C HIS A 7 -4.45 8.29 -4.10
N ILE A 8 -4.67 7.30 -3.25
CA ILE A 8 -5.22 6.01 -3.68
C ILE A 8 -6.73 6.10 -3.68
N THR A 9 -7.34 5.69 -4.80
CA THR A 9 -8.78 5.71 -4.98
C THR A 9 -9.38 4.32 -5.10
N GLY A 10 -8.55 3.28 -5.29
CA GLY A 10 -9.05 1.93 -5.37
C GLY A 10 -7.98 0.93 -5.00
N VAL A 11 -8.41 -0.21 -4.46
CA VAL A 11 -7.52 -1.32 -4.11
C VAL A 11 -8.21 -2.63 -4.42
N GLU A 12 -7.45 -3.57 -4.98
CA GLU A 12 -7.93 -4.92 -5.25
C GLU A 12 -6.83 -5.91 -4.86
N VAL A 13 -7.16 -6.86 -4.02
CA VAL A 13 -6.20 -7.90 -3.63
C VAL A 13 -6.09 -8.91 -4.76
N ARG A 14 -4.88 -9.10 -5.26
CA ARG A 14 -4.60 -10.06 -6.33
C ARG A 14 -4.06 -11.37 -5.81
N ALA A 15 -3.30 -11.31 -4.72
CA ALA A 15 -2.73 -12.49 -4.05
C ALA A 15 -2.32 -12.04 -2.66
N HIS A 16 -1.86 -12.99 -1.83
CA HIS A 16 -1.35 -12.62 -0.51
C HIS A 16 -0.18 -11.64 -0.69
N PHE A 17 -0.27 -10.48 -0.05
CA PHE A 17 0.66 -9.37 -0.12
C PHE A 17 0.66 -8.59 -1.44
N VAL A 18 -0.10 -9.01 -2.45
CA VAL A 18 -0.09 -8.35 -3.75
C VAL A 18 -1.41 -7.62 -3.97
N VAL A 19 -1.33 -6.33 -4.23
CA VAL A 19 -2.52 -5.50 -4.44
C VAL A 19 -2.38 -4.71 -5.73
N ALA A 20 -3.50 -4.53 -6.42
CA ALA A 20 -3.59 -3.59 -7.53
C ALA A 20 -4.15 -2.29 -6.97
N LEU A 21 -3.49 -1.19 -7.26
CA LEU A 21 -3.85 0.12 -6.74
C LEU A 21 -4.23 1.04 -7.88
N ARG A 22 -5.24 1.86 -7.63
CA ARG A 22 -5.66 2.91 -8.54
C ARG A 22 -5.43 4.25 -7.86
N PHE A 23 -4.90 5.21 -8.61
CA PHE A 23 -4.54 6.50 -8.06
C PHE A 23 -5.41 7.62 -8.64
N SER A 24 -5.45 8.74 -7.92
CA SER A 24 -6.33 9.86 -8.28
C SER A 24 -5.92 10.54 -9.59
N ASP A 25 -4.70 10.32 -10.06
CA ASP A 25 -4.25 10.86 -11.34
C ASP A 25 -4.65 9.96 -12.53
N GLY A 26 -5.43 8.90 -12.27
CA GLY A 26 -5.88 7.99 -13.32
C GLY A 26 -4.95 6.84 -13.63
N THR A 27 -3.81 6.76 -12.94
CA THR A 27 -2.87 5.66 -13.16
C THR A 27 -3.18 4.49 -12.24
N GLU A 28 -2.64 3.31 -12.57
CA GLU A 28 -2.81 2.09 -11.81
C GLU A 28 -1.48 1.34 -11.78
N GLY A 29 -1.33 0.49 -10.78
CA GLY A 29 -0.16 -0.37 -10.72
C GLY A 29 -0.37 -1.49 -9.72
N VAL A 30 0.44 -2.53 -9.85
CA VAL A 30 0.41 -3.68 -8.95
C VAL A 30 1.64 -3.61 -8.04
N VAL A 31 1.42 -3.79 -6.75
CA VAL A 31 2.49 -3.67 -5.75
C VAL A 31 2.52 -4.93 -4.90
N ASP A 32 3.72 -5.47 -4.71
CA ASP A 32 3.95 -6.58 -3.78
C ASP A 32 4.38 -5.98 -2.44
N LEU A 33 3.52 -6.09 -1.45
CA LEU A 33 3.77 -5.55 -0.12
C LEU A 33 4.51 -6.53 0.79
N GLY A 34 4.81 -7.72 0.29
CA GLY A 34 5.48 -8.74 1.09
C GLY A 34 6.77 -8.26 1.74
N PRO A 35 7.69 -7.65 0.97
CA PRO A 35 8.93 -7.17 1.58
C PRO A 35 8.72 -6.14 2.69
N SER A 36 7.65 -5.36 2.60
CA SER A 36 7.36 -4.36 3.62
C SER A 36 6.71 -4.94 4.87
N MET A 37 6.07 -6.11 4.75
CA MET A 37 5.24 -6.65 5.83
C MET A 37 5.82 -7.88 6.52
N ARG A 38 6.64 -8.64 5.81
CA ARG A 38 7.21 -9.86 6.40
C ARG A 38 8.33 -9.49 7.36
N GLY A 39 8.21 -9.92 8.61
CA GLY A 39 9.27 -9.75 9.58
C GLY A 39 9.47 -8.34 10.11
N HIS A 40 8.50 -7.47 9.91
CA HIS A 40 8.62 -6.06 10.32
C HIS A 40 7.75 -5.71 11.51
N GLY A 41 7.81 -6.51 12.55
CA GLY A 41 7.19 -6.14 13.81
C GLY A 41 5.76 -6.59 13.94
N ASN A 42 5.21 -6.33 15.13
CA ASN A 42 3.92 -6.88 15.52
C ASN A 42 2.74 -6.23 14.81
N MET A 43 2.90 -5.01 14.34
CA MET A 43 1.79 -4.34 13.67
C MET A 43 1.40 -5.02 12.36
N PHE A 44 2.36 -5.72 11.73
CA PHE A 44 2.08 -6.44 10.50
C PHE A 44 1.80 -7.93 10.73
N ALA A 45 1.80 -8.38 11.98
CA ALA A 45 1.56 -9.78 12.26
C ALA A 45 0.20 -10.29 11.73
N PRO A 46 -0.91 -9.54 11.89
CA PRO A 46 -2.18 -10.01 11.34
C PRO A 46 -2.18 -10.17 9.83
N MET A 47 -1.37 -9.39 9.11
CA MET A 47 -1.31 -9.44 7.66
C MET A 47 -0.67 -10.72 7.13
N GLN A 48 -0.04 -11.50 8.00
CA GLN A 48 0.49 -12.80 7.60
C GLN A 48 -0.63 -13.79 7.32
N ASP A 49 -1.84 -13.52 7.78
CA ASP A 49 -3.03 -14.27 7.46
C ASP A 49 -3.62 -13.69 6.18
N PRO A 50 -3.73 -14.47 5.08
CA PRO A 50 -4.27 -13.93 3.84
C PRO A 50 -5.70 -13.42 3.95
N ASP A 51 -6.51 -14.00 4.84
CA ASP A 51 -7.88 -13.53 5.03
C ASP A 51 -7.90 -12.16 5.68
N TYR A 52 -6.99 -11.91 6.62
CA TYR A 52 -6.90 -10.60 7.24
C TYR A 52 -6.36 -9.57 6.25
N PHE A 53 -5.32 -9.95 5.52
CA PHE A 53 -4.74 -9.08 4.51
C PHE A 53 -5.80 -8.64 3.50
N ALA A 54 -6.71 -9.53 3.15
CA ALA A 54 -7.75 -9.24 2.16
C ALA A 54 -8.80 -8.24 2.66
N GLN A 55 -8.76 -7.87 3.93
CA GLN A 55 -9.70 -6.89 4.49
C GLN A 55 -9.24 -5.45 4.29
N VAL A 56 -8.21 -5.24 3.51
CA VAL A 56 -7.71 -3.90 3.18
C VAL A 56 -8.80 -3.07 2.50
N GLN A 57 -8.83 -1.78 2.84
CA GLN A 57 -9.80 -0.83 2.26
C GLN A 57 -9.11 0.48 1.98
N VAL A 58 -9.68 1.25 1.06
CA VAL A 58 -9.25 2.62 0.84
C VAL A 58 -9.91 3.50 1.91
N ASP A 59 -9.10 4.32 2.56
CA ASP A 59 -9.60 5.34 3.47
C ASP A 59 -9.61 6.66 2.71
N PRO A 60 -10.79 7.19 2.35
CA PRO A 60 -10.84 8.43 1.56
C PRO A 60 -10.32 9.65 2.31
N GLU A 61 -10.33 9.60 3.64
CA GLU A 61 -9.82 10.74 4.41
C GLU A 61 -8.30 10.83 4.36
N SER A 62 -7.63 9.70 4.50
CA SER A 62 -6.16 9.70 4.46
C SER A 62 -5.61 9.54 3.05
N GLY A 63 -6.43 9.08 2.12
CA GLY A 63 -6.01 8.91 0.74
C GLY A 63 -5.10 7.71 0.52
N THR A 64 -5.16 6.72 1.40
CA THR A 64 -4.34 5.52 1.28
C THR A 64 -5.13 4.29 1.71
N ILE A 65 -4.46 3.15 1.73
CA ILE A 65 -5.09 1.90 2.13
C ILE A 65 -4.86 1.65 3.61
N VAL A 66 -5.83 1.02 4.26
CA VAL A 66 -5.82 0.80 5.69
C VAL A 66 -6.41 -0.57 5.99
N TRP A 67 -5.94 -1.19 7.08
CA TRP A 67 -6.44 -2.46 7.59
C TRP A 67 -7.24 -2.24 8.86
N PRO A 68 -8.05 -3.24 9.28
CA PRO A 68 -8.94 -3.06 10.44
C PRO A 68 -8.22 -2.69 11.74
N ASN A 69 -6.94 -3.05 11.89
CA ASN A 69 -6.18 -2.69 13.08
C ASN A 69 -5.62 -1.27 13.04
N GLY A 70 -5.97 -0.48 12.02
CA GLY A 70 -5.54 0.90 11.93
C GLY A 70 -4.20 1.09 11.22
N VAL A 71 -3.55 0.02 10.80
CA VAL A 71 -2.30 0.14 10.05
C VAL A 71 -2.59 0.66 8.67
N ASP A 72 -1.85 1.69 8.26
CA ASP A 72 -1.93 2.23 6.91
C ASP A 72 -0.52 2.34 6.33
N LEU A 73 -0.44 2.61 5.04
CA LEU A 73 0.83 2.76 4.35
C LEU A 73 0.87 4.11 3.67
N ASP A 74 2.10 4.61 3.50
CA ASP A 74 2.32 5.92 2.90
C ASP A 74 1.94 5.88 1.42
N PRO A 75 0.98 6.70 0.97
CA PRO A 75 0.56 6.66 -0.44
C PRO A 75 1.67 7.07 -1.40
N ASP A 76 2.60 7.91 -0.96
CA ASP A 76 3.71 8.33 -1.81
C ASP A 76 4.62 7.15 -2.11
N VAL A 77 4.90 6.34 -1.09
CA VAL A 77 5.71 5.15 -1.24
C VAL A 77 5.02 4.15 -2.16
N LEU A 78 3.71 3.99 -1.98
CA LEU A 78 2.94 3.07 -2.81
C LEU A 78 2.89 3.53 -4.26
N TYR A 79 2.76 4.84 -4.48
CA TYR A 79 2.77 5.39 -5.83
C TYR A 79 4.10 5.09 -6.52
N HIS A 80 5.20 5.30 -5.80
CA HIS A 80 6.52 5.01 -6.34
C HIS A 80 6.66 3.52 -6.68
N LYS A 81 6.26 2.65 -5.75
CA LYS A 81 6.36 1.20 -5.99
C LYS A 81 5.52 0.76 -7.17
N ALA A 82 4.36 1.36 -7.36
CA ALA A 82 3.46 1.00 -8.45
C ALA A 82 3.99 1.44 -9.80
N HIS A 83 4.66 2.59 -9.86
CA HIS A 83 5.10 3.17 -11.13
C HIS A 83 6.55 2.81 -11.47
N PHE A 84 7.35 2.42 -10.47
CA PHE A 84 8.75 2.11 -10.67
C PHE A 84 9.10 0.79 -10.00
N PRO A 85 8.46 -0.31 -10.42
CA PRO A 85 8.72 -1.61 -9.80
C PRO A 85 10.19 -1.98 -9.97
N GLY A 86 10.80 -2.47 -8.87
CA GLY A 86 12.19 -2.85 -8.88
C GLY A 86 13.18 -1.73 -8.65
N VAL A 87 12.71 -0.48 -8.56
CA VAL A 87 13.58 0.66 -8.26
C VAL A 87 13.52 0.93 -6.76
N PRO A 88 14.67 0.97 -6.08
CA PRO A 88 14.67 1.23 -4.64
C PRO A 88 14.16 2.63 -4.32
N ILE A 89 13.51 2.76 -3.17
CA ILE A 89 13.06 4.05 -2.66
C ILE A 89 14.12 4.52 -1.68
N LEU A 90 14.91 5.49 -2.10
CA LEU A 90 16.07 5.90 -1.32
C LEU A 90 15.68 6.45 0.04
N MET A 91 14.59 7.19 0.13
CA MET A 91 14.19 7.77 1.41
C MET A 91 13.62 6.74 2.38
N ASP A 92 13.43 5.52 1.95
CA ASP A 92 12.99 4.43 2.80
C ASP A 92 14.10 3.90 3.69
N GLU A 93 15.30 4.33 3.47
CA GLU A 93 16.45 3.76 4.14
C GLU A 93 16.80 4.46 5.43
N VAL A 94 15.99 5.32 5.86
CA VAL A 94 16.23 6.07 7.09
C VAL A 94 16.04 5.20 8.32
#